data_b2c0b37d10ad6b40732707fb26844595
#
_entry.id   b2c0b37d10ad6b40732707fb26844595
#
_cell.length_a   1.000
_cell.length_b   1.000
_cell.length_c   1.000
_cell.angle_alpha   90.00
_cell.angle_beta   90.00
_cell.angle_gamma   90.00
#
_symmetry.space_group_name_H-M   'P 1'
#
loop_
_entity.id
_entity.type
_entity.pdbx_description
1 polymer ?
#
loop_
_entity_poly.entity_id
_entity_poly.type
_entity_poly.pdbx_seq_one_letter_code
_entity_poly.pdbx_strand_id
1 'polypeptide(L)'
;MRICDYLDRFLPLSTFRRVSPADTNKYRALVGIAALLQLTASTAVVAACLCTYTPATLVEVLDGNTMILKIKGASKTVHLAGIDTPELKPDGTGTWCESEGAKALQAKQFALKLLLNASEITLDEERTNTAGEMTAVVYVDNLSLGQELLYKYLAIESGEPARWCD
;
A
#
# COMPACT_ATOMS: atom_id res chain seq x y z
N MET A 1 0.11 3.75 9.34
CA MET A 1 -0.60 4.76 8.55
C MET A 1 0.41 5.83 8.18
N ARG A 2 0.90 5.81 6.95
CA ARG A 2 1.97 6.73 6.50
C ARG A 2 1.36 7.98 5.86
N ILE A 3 2.14 9.06 5.91
CA ILE A 3 1.76 10.40 5.42
C ILE A 3 1.39 10.41 3.91
N CYS A 4 1.81 9.41 3.14
CA CYS A 4 1.47 9.29 1.71
C CYS A 4 -0.03 9.06 1.45
N ASP A 5 -0.74 8.34 2.32
CA ASP A 5 -2.19 8.08 2.16
C ASP A 5 -3.08 9.30 2.49
N TYR A 6 -2.51 10.30 3.19
CA TYR A 6 -3.30 11.43 3.69
C TYR A 6 -3.40 12.61 2.70
N LEU A 7 -2.44 12.74 1.77
CA LEU A 7 -2.38 13.92 0.90
C LEU A 7 -3.23 13.81 -0.38
N ASP A 8 -3.57 12.61 -0.83
CA ASP A 8 -4.42 12.41 -2.03
C ASP A 8 -5.91 12.72 -1.78
N ARG A 9 -6.31 12.82 -0.51
CA ARG A 9 -7.74 12.97 -0.14
C ARG A 9 -8.21 14.41 0.06
N PHE A 10 -7.33 15.43 0.05
CA PHE A 10 -7.70 16.79 0.50
C PHE A 10 -7.43 17.95 -0.45
N LEU A 11 -7.10 17.73 -1.71
CA LEU A 11 -6.99 18.83 -2.67
C LEU A 11 -7.94 18.67 -3.87
N PRO A 12 -9.17 19.22 -3.81
CA PRO A 12 -9.96 19.42 -5.02
C PRO A 12 -9.36 20.58 -5.81
N LEU A 13 -8.70 20.27 -6.91
CA LEU A 13 -8.35 21.22 -7.97
C LEU A 13 -9.62 21.71 -8.65
N SER A 14 -10.24 22.76 -8.13
CA SER A 14 -11.09 23.63 -8.96
C SER A 14 -11.63 24.80 -8.16
N THR A 15 -11.02 25.97 -8.28
CA THR A 15 -11.73 27.26 -8.37
C THR A 15 -10.75 28.39 -8.74
N PHE A 16 -10.30 28.38 -9.99
CA PHE A 16 -9.80 29.60 -10.59
C PHE A 16 -11.01 30.42 -11.05
N ARG A 17 -11.44 31.37 -10.22
CA ARG A 17 -12.40 32.40 -10.60
C ARG A 17 -11.73 33.36 -11.59
N ARG A 18 -12.25 33.44 -12.82
CA ARG A 18 -11.89 34.47 -13.79
C ARG A 18 -12.33 35.83 -13.25
N VAL A 19 -11.36 36.72 -13.06
CA VAL A 19 -11.62 38.13 -12.83
C VAL A 19 -11.81 38.80 -14.18
N SER A 20 -12.95 39.48 -14.34
CA SER A 20 -13.34 40.20 -15.55
C SER A 20 -12.55 41.51 -15.71
N PRO A 21 -12.12 41.88 -16.92
CA PRO A 21 -11.39 43.12 -17.15
C PRO A 21 -12.35 44.29 -17.37
N ALA A 22 -12.62 45.04 -16.32
CA ALA A 22 -13.26 46.35 -16.47
C ALA A 22 -12.69 47.30 -15.39
N ASP A 23 -11.96 48.31 -15.87
CA ASP A 23 -11.49 49.52 -15.25
C ASP A 23 -9.97 49.73 -15.26
N THR A 24 -9.43 49.91 -16.45
CA THR A 24 -8.04 50.29 -16.66
C THR A 24 -7.92 51.78 -17.09
N ASN A 25 -8.27 52.73 -16.27
CA ASN A 25 -7.93 54.13 -16.65
C ASN A 25 -7.64 55.12 -15.54
N LYS A 26 -7.41 54.73 -14.28
CA LYS A 26 -7.11 55.73 -13.20
C LYS A 26 -5.76 55.57 -12.52
N TYR A 27 -4.93 54.57 -12.84
CA TYR A 27 -3.67 54.35 -12.08
C TYR A 27 -2.43 54.21 -12.97
N ARG A 28 -2.36 55.00 -14.07
CA ARG A 28 -1.19 54.95 -14.99
C ARG A 28 0.06 55.68 -14.49
N ALA A 29 0.04 56.33 -13.29
CA ALA A 29 1.17 57.15 -12.81
C ALA A 29 1.91 56.59 -11.60
N LEU A 30 1.51 55.45 -10.98
CA LEU A 30 2.19 54.89 -9.81
C LEU A 30 2.70 53.47 -9.97
N VAL A 31 2.62 52.91 -11.18
CA VAL A 31 2.97 51.50 -11.45
C VAL A 31 4.46 51.29 -11.82
N GLY A 32 5.23 52.38 -11.94
CA GLY A 32 6.62 52.30 -12.43
C GLY A 32 7.66 51.83 -11.41
N ILE A 33 7.38 51.77 -10.10
CA ILE A 33 8.39 51.46 -9.07
C ILE A 33 8.09 50.19 -8.29
N ALA A 34 6.85 49.67 -8.34
CA ALA A 34 6.48 48.44 -7.60
C ALA A 34 6.70 47.13 -8.39
N ALA A 35 7.09 47.20 -9.66
CA ALA A 35 7.22 46.01 -10.53
C ALA A 35 8.59 45.32 -10.43
N LEU A 36 9.55 45.82 -9.65
CA LEU A 36 10.89 45.24 -9.56
C LEU A 36 11.15 44.38 -8.32
N LEU A 37 10.17 44.21 -7.43
CA LEU A 37 10.41 43.52 -6.15
C LEU A 37 9.62 42.20 -5.94
N GLN A 38 9.03 41.62 -6.95
CA GLN A 38 8.27 40.36 -6.78
C GLN A 38 8.66 39.26 -7.79
N LEU A 39 9.93 39.10 -8.07
CA LEU A 39 10.46 37.85 -8.66
C LEU A 39 11.16 36.99 -7.59
N THR A 40 10.58 36.85 -6.41
CA THR A 40 10.86 35.68 -5.58
C THR A 40 10.00 34.55 -6.15
N ALA A 41 10.53 33.84 -7.14
CA ALA A 41 9.98 32.58 -7.55
C ALA A 41 9.96 31.67 -6.32
N SER A 42 8.80 31.56 -5.67
CA SER A 42 8.54 30.51 -4.71
C SER A 42 8.58 29.20 -5.49
N THR A 43 9.76 28.58 -5.58
CA THR A 43 9.87 27.18 -5.95
C THR A 43 9.16 26.40 -4.84
N ALA A 44 7.89 26.10 -5.05
CA ALA A 44 7.21 25.08 -4.27
C ALA A 44 8.00 23.79 -4.51
N VAL A 45 8.87 23.46 -3.55
CA VAL A 45 9.48 22.14 -3.48
C VAL A 45 8.32 21.19 -3.17
N VAL A 46 7.73 20.64 -4.22
CA VAL A 46 6.85 19.50 -4.08
C VAL A 46 7.77 18.36 -3.65
N ALA A 47 7.83 18.11 -2.35
CA ALA A 47 8.41 16.90 -1.81
C ALA A 47 7.48 15.76 -2.23
N ALA A 48 7.64 15.28 -3.46
CA ALA A 48 7.04 14.04 -3.89
C ALA A 48 7.71 12.94 -3.04
N CYS A 49 6.97 12.34 -2.11
CA CYS A 49 7.36 11.07 -1.54
C CYS A 49 7.38 10.06 -2.70
N LEU A 50 8.55 9.78 -3.25
CA LEU A 50 8.76 8.68 -4.16
C LEU A 50 8.60 7.38 -3.35
N CYS A 51 7.38 6.86 -3.29
CA CYS A 51 7.16 5.49 -2.84
C CYS A 51 7.74 4.58 -3.91
N THR A 52 8.89 3.99 -3.64
CA THR A 52 9.56 3.09 -4.60
C THR A 52 9.04 1.68 -4.34
N TYR A 53 8.01 1.29 -5.08
CA TYR A 53 7.50 -0.09 -5.05
C TYR A 53 8.41 -1.01 -5.87
N THR A 54 8.68 -2.20 -5.35
CA THR A 54 9.42 -3.23 -6.07
C THR A 54 8.44 -4.12 -6.84
N PRO A 55 8.50 -4.18 -8.18
CA PRO A 55 7.63 -5.05 -8.96
C PRO A 55 7.98 -6.53 -8.75
N ALA A 56 6.94 -7.38 -8.75
CA ALA A 56 7.05 -8.81 -8.58
C ALA A 56 6.08 -9.57 -9.48
N THR A 57 6.31 -10.87 -9.65
CA THR A 57 5.37 -11.78 -10.32
C THR A 57 5.12 -13.00 -9.44
N LEU A 58 3.87 -13.48 -9.42
CA LEU A 58 3.48 -14.64 -8.65
C LEU A 58 4.14 -15.91 -9.21
N VAL A 59 4.70 -16.72 -8.32
CA VAL A 59 5.13 -18.09 -8.62
C VAL A 59 4.17 -19.09 -7.97
N GLU A 60 3.91 -18.96 -6.66
CA GLU A 60 3.06 -19.86 -5.90
C GLU A 60 2.50 -19.17 -4.64
N VAL A 61 1.31 -19.57 -4.19
CA VAL A 61 0.75 -19.19 -2.89
C VAL A 61 0.83 -20.40 -1.97
N LEU A 62 1.59 -20.32 -0.88
CA LEU A 62 1.79 -21.42 0.06
C LEU A 62 0.63 -21.50 1.06
N ASP A 63 0.23 -20.37 1.62
CA ASP A 63 -0.88 -20.22 2.57
C ASP A 63 -1.51 -18.80 2.46
N GLY A 64 -2.29 -18.37 3.46
CA GLY A 64 -3.00 -17.09 3.45
C GLY A 64 -2.08 -15.88 3.46
N ASN A 65 -0.93 -15.96 4.14
CA ASN A 65 0.02 -14.85 4.27
C ASN A 65 1.41 -15.14 3.72
N THR A 66 1.64 -16.33 3.12
CA THR A 66 2.95 -16.74 2.59
C THR A 66 2.85 -17.12 1.12
N MET A 67 3.75 -16.55 0.31
CA MET A 67 3.79 -16.80 -1.12
C MET A 67 5.22 -16.79 -1.66
N ILE A 68 5.42 -17.40 -2.81
CA ILE A 68 6.67 -17.33 -3.57
C ILE A 68 6.46 -16.31 -4.68
N LEU A 69 7.26 -15.24 -4.65
CA LEU A 69 7.26 -14.20 -5.67
C LEU A 69 8.62 -14.14 -6.38
N LYS A 70 8.60 -13.89 -7.67
CA LYS A 70 9.80 -13.59 -8.44
C LYS A 70 10.07 -12.08 -8.38
N ILE A 71 11.18 -11.71 -7.75
CA ILE A 71 11.59 -10.33 -7.48
C ILE A 71 12.98 -10.12 -8.11
N LYS A 72 13.12 -9.15 -9.01
CA LYS A 72 14.41 -8.88 -9.70
C LYS A 72 15.04 -10.14 -10.31
N GLY A 73 14.19 -11.04 -10.83
CA GLY A 73 14.63 -12.27 -11.48
C GLY A 73 14.85 -13.49 -10.56
N ALA A 74 14.84 -13.33 -9.25
CA ALA A 74 15.00 -14.40 -8.25
C ALA A 74 13.66 -14.74 -7.56
N SER A 75 13.38 -16.02 -7.36
CA SER A 75 12.23 -16.47 -6.54
C SER A 75 12.56 -16.32 -5.06
N LYS A 76 11.65 -15.72 -4.31
CA LYS A 76 11.78 -15.50 -2.87
C LYS A 76 10.48 -15.86 -2.17
N THR A 77 10.59 -16.48 -0.99
CA THR A 77 9.44 -16.63 -0.08
C THR A 77 9.19 -15.30 0.60
N VAL A 78 7.95 -14.83 0.49
CA VAL A 78 7.49 -13.55 1.02
C VAL A 78 6.35 -13.80 1.99
N HIS A 79 6.48 -13.29 3.20
CA HIS A 79 5.44 -13.24 4.22
C HIS A 79 4.79 -11.86 4.23
N LEU A 80 3.47 -11.80 4.34
CA LEU A 80 2.77 -10.52 4.45
C LEU A 80 3.11 -9.84 5.80
N ALA A 81 3.47 -8.57 5.71
CA ALA A 81 3.83 -7.78 6.89
C ALA A 81 2.59 -7.40 7.71
N GLY A 82 2.72 -7.50 9.05
CA GLY A 82 1.75 -6.93 9.99
C GLY A 82 0.45 -7.71 10.16
N ILE A 83 0.34 -8.89 9.57
CA ILE A 83 -0.84 -9.76 9.72
C ILE A 83 -0.46 -11.20 9.99
N ASP A 84 -1.36 -11.92 10.65
CA ASP A 84 -1.32 -13.36 10.85
C ASP A 84 -2.58 -14.00 10.26
N THR A 85 -2.44 -15.16 9.64
CA THR A 85 -3.55 -15.93 9.05
C THR A 85 -3.70 -17.27 9.77
N PRO A 86 -4.89 -17.90 9.70
CA PRO A 86 -5.08 -19.26 10.22
C PRO A 86 -4.12 -20.25 9.55
N GLU A 87 -3.73 -21.28 10.29
CA GLU A 87 -2.79 -22.31 9.84
C GLU A 87 -3.50 -23.44 9.08
N LEU A 88 -2.96 -23.85 7.92
CA LEU A 88 -3.50 -24.97 7.13
C LEU A 88 -3.39 -26.31 7.85
N LYS A 89 -2.36 -26.47 8.69
CA LYS A 89 -2.06 -27.68 9.44
C LYS A 89 -1.48 -27.30 10.81
N PRO A 90 -1.65 -28.17 11.83
CA PRO A 90 -1.01 -27.95 13.10
C PRO A 90 0.53 -27.88 12.93
N ASP A 91 1.11 -26.80 13.42
CA ASP A 91 2.57 -26.63 13.49
C ASP A 91 3.19 -27.33 14.71
N GLY A 92 2.36 -27.90 15.57
CA GLY A 92 2.76 -28.55 16.82
C GLY A 92 2.98 -27.63 18.00
N THR A 93 2.76 -26.33 17.87
CA THR A 93 3.00 -25.33 18.92
C THR A 93 1.73 -24.78 19.55
N GLY A 94 0.55 -24.99 18.94
CA GLY A 94 -0.70 -24.38 19.37
C GLY A 94 -1.91 -25.34 19.40
N THR A 95 -3.07 -24.78 19.75
CA THR A 95 -4.37 -25.45 19.70
C THR A 95 -4.98 -25.28 18.31
N TRP A 96 -4.51 -26.05 17.34
CA TRP A 96 -5.13 -26.08 16.02
C TRP A 96 -6.46 -26.83 16.04
N CYS A 97 -7.41 -26.44 15.21
CA CYS A 97 -8.70 -27.09 15.05
C CYS A 97 -9.14 -27.13 13.59
N GLU A 98 -10.14 -27.95 13.30
CA GLU A 98 -10.63 -28.15 11.93
C GLU A 98 -11.25 -26.87 11.32
N SER A 99 -11.88 -26.03 12.16
CA SER A 99 -12.41 -24.73 11.74
C SER A 99 -11.29 -23.76 11.35
N GLU A 100 -10.16 -23.80 12.02
CA GLU A 100 -8.96 -23.03 11.65
C GLU A 100 -8.42 -23.48 10.28
N GLY A 101 -8.27 -24.79 10.06
CA GLY A 101 -7.83 -25.30 8.78
C GLY A 101 -8.77 -24.93 7.62
N ALA A 102 -10.08 -24.96 7.85
CA ALA A 102 -11.08 -24.53 6.86
C ALA A 102 -10.92 -23.03 6.52
N LYS A 103 -10.71 -22.20 7.55
CA LYS A 103 -10.52 -20.75 7.38
C LYS A 103 -9.19 -20.43 6.70
N ALA A 104 -8.13 -21.17 7.02
CA ALA A 104 -6.83 -21.06 6.36
C ALA A 104 -6.92 -21.37 4.86
N LEU A 105 -7.70 -22.39 4.48
CA LEU A 105 -7.94 -22.70 3.08
C LEU A 105 -8.69 -21.55 2.38
N GLN A 106 -9.65 -20.93 3.03
CA GLN A 106 -10.36 -19.76 2.49
C GLN A 106 -9.39 -18.57 2.31
N ALA A 107 -8.52 -18.30 3.29
CA ALA A 107 -7.50 -17.23 3.19
C ALA A 107 -6.56 -17.48 2.01
N LYS A 108 -6.03 -18.71 1.88
CA LYS A 108 -5.18 -19.09 0.75
C LYS A 108 -5.89 -18.92 -0.60
N GLN A 109 -7.13 -19.39 -0.73
CA GLN A 109 -7.91 -19.27 -1.97
C GLN A 109 -8.21 -17.81 -2.32
N PHE A 110 -8.49 -16.98 -1.32
CA PHE A 110 -8.73 -15.57 -1.51
C PHE A 110 -7.47 -14.84 -1.99
N ALA A 111 -6.33 -15.06 -1.33
CA ALA A 111 -5.04 -14.51 -1.74
C ALA A 111 -4.66 -14.94 -3.16
N LEU A 112 -4.79 -16.25 -3.46
CA LEU A 112 -4.52 -16.80 -4.77
C LEU A 112 -5.39 -16.16 -5.86
N LYS A 113 -6.69 -16.00 -5.59
CA LYS A 113 -7.62 -15.35 -6.53
C LYS A 113 -7.23 -13.92 -6.85
N LEU A 114 -6.86 -13.12 -5.86
CA LEU A 114 -6.43 -11.73 -6.08
C LEU A 114 -5.14 -11.69 -6.88
N LEU A 115 -4.14 -12.48 -6.49
CA LEU A 115 -2.82 -12.50 -7.13
C LEU A 115 -2.85 -13.02 -8.58
N LEU A 116 -3.70 -14.01 -8.88
CA LEU A 116 -3.84 -14.53 -10.26
C LEU A 116 -4.55 -13.56 -11.21
N ASN A 117 -5.45 -12.72 -10.69
CA ASN A 117 -6.18 -11.73 -11.49
C ASN A 117 -5.48 -10.36 -11.53
N ALA A 118 -4.36 -10.21 -10.83
CA ALA A 118 -3.62 -8.97 -10.76
C ALA A 118 -3.01 -8.59 -12.12
N SER A 119 -3.18 -7.33 -12.50
CA SER A 119 -2.41 -6.72 -13.59
C SER A 119 -1.00 -6.35 -13.15
N GLU A 120 -0.84 -6.00 -11.88
CA GLU A 120 0.41 -5.63 -11.26
C GLU A 120 0.51 -6.14 -9.82
N ILE A 121 1.68 -6.66 -9.47
CA ILE A 121 2.03 -7.02 -8.08
C ILE A 121 3.27 -6.22 -7.71
N THR A 122 3.18 -5.48 -6.60
CA THR A 122 4.31 -4.68 -6.09
C THR A 122 4.49 -4.90 -4.59
N LEU A 123 5.72 -4.67 -4.13
CA LEU A 123 6.09 -4.78 -2.72
C LEU A 123 6.57 -3.44 -2.17
N ASP A 124 6.26 -3.20 -0.90
CA ASP A 124 6.80 -2.12 -0.07
C ASP A 124 7.25 -2.68 1.28
N GLU A 125 8.03 -1.89 2.03
CA GLU A 125 8.52 -2.23 3.36
C GLU A 125 9.28 -3.57 3.45
N GLU A 126 9.98 -3.91 2.38
CA GLU A 126 10.74 -5.16 2.30
C GLU A 126 11.76 -5.28 3.46
N ARG A 127 11.67 -6.37 4.21
CA ARG A 127 12.63 -6.74 5.25
C ARG A 127 13.04 -8.19 5.02
N THR A 128 14.33 -8.46 5.07
CA THR A 128 14.84 -9.83 4.97
C THR A 128 15.47 -10.23 6.29
N ASN A 129 15.07 -11.37 6.84
CA ASN A 129 15.66 -11.91 8.05
C ASN A 129 17.01 -12.63 7.75
N THR A 130 17.69 -13.08 8.78
CA THR A 130 18.98 -13.79 8.67
C THR A 130 18.87 -15.16 7.99
N ALA A 131 17.68 -15.76 7.93
CA ALA A 131 17.40 -17.02 7.22
C ALA A 131 17.10 -16.80 5.72
N GLY A 132 17.01 -15.55 5.26
CA GLY A 132 16.74 -15.22 3.87
C GLY A 132 15.25 -15.13 3.53
N GLU A 133 14.35 -15.29 4.50
CA GLU A 133 12.92 -15.07 4.32
C GLU A 133 12.62 -13.58 4.29
N MET A 134 11.72 -13.19 3.40
CA MET A 134 11.31 -11.80 3.21
C MET A 134 9.95 -11.54 3.84
N THR A 135 9.84 -10.42 4.54
CA THR A 135 8.55 -9.86 4.97
C THR A 135 8.32 -8.56 4.21
N ALA A 136 7.13 -8.38 3.64
CA ALA A 136 6.78 -7.19 2.88
C ALA A 136 5.27 -6.89 2.91
N VAL A 137 4.91 -5.65 2.65
CA VAL A 137 3.54 -5.30 2.26
C VAL A 137 3.41 -5.60 0.77
N VAL A 138 2.48 -6.48 0.40
CA VAL A 138 2.21 -6.85 -0.99
C VAL A 138 0.97 -6.11 -1.48
N TYR A 139 1.12 -5.39 -2.59
CA TYR A 139 0.03 -4.71 -3.27
C TYR A 139 -0.36 -5.46 -4.54
N VAL A 140 -1.65 -5.56 -4.76
CA VAL A 140 -2.29 -6.16 -5.94
C VAL A 140 -3.14 -5.09 -6.57
N ASP A 141 -2.76 -4.57 -7.75
CA ASP A 141 -3.44 -3.45 -8.42
C ASP A 141 -3.67 -2.25 -7.47
N ASN A 142 -2.67 -1.87 -6.70
CA ASN A 142 -2.67 -0.82 -5.66
C ASN A 142 -3.50 -1.11 -4.39
N LEU A 143 -4.08 -2.31 -4.24
CA LEU A 143 -4.76 -2.74 -3.01
C LEU A 143 -3.80 -3.56 -2.16
N SER A 144 -3.68 -3.26 -0.87
CA SER A 144 -2.88 -4.09 0.05
C SER A 144 -3.56 -5.44 0.28
N LEU A 145 -2.89 -6.52 -0.12
CA LEU A 145 -3.39 -7.89 0.06
C LEU A 145 -3.67 -8.21 1.55
N GLY A 146 -2.79 -7.75 2.45
CA GLY A 146 -2.99 -7.92 3.89
C GLY A 146 -4.23 -7.21 4.40
N GLN A 147 -4.48 -5.98 3.97
CA GLN A 147 -5.70 -5.23 4.34
C GLN A 147 -6.96 -5.92 3.80
N GLU A 148 -6.92 -6.46 2.60
CA GLU A 148 -8.05 -7.20 2.02
C GLU A 148 -8.36 -8.48 2.81
N LEU A 149 -7.32 -9.20 3.28
CA LEU A 149 -7.50 -10.37 4.15
C LEU A 149 -8.10 -9.99 5.51
N LEU A 150 -7.64 -8.91 6.14
CA LEU A 150 -8.20 -8.36 7.38
C LEU A 150 -9.67 -7.97 7.19
N TYR A 151 -9.98 -7.27 6.10
CA TYR A 151 -11.34 -6.84 5.79
C TYR A 151 -12.32 -8.02 5.58
N LYS A 152 -11.80 -9.17 5.11
CA LYS A 152 -12.58 -10.41 4.95
C LYS A 152 -12.62 -11.28 6.21
N TYR A 153 -12.01 -10.85 7.30
CA TYR A 153 -11.85 -11.65 8.52
C TYR A 153 -11.10 -12.97 8.29
N LEU A 154 -10.20 -12.97 7.31
CA LEU A 154 -9.32 -14.09 6.96
C LEU A 154 -7.90 -13.93 7.51
N ALA A 155 -7.64 -12.82 8.18
CA ALA A 155 -6.43 -12.50 8.93
C ALA A 155 -6.76 -11.68 10.17
N ILE A 156 -5.79 -11.56 11.07
CA ILE A 156 -5.78 -10.64 12.22
C ILE A 156 -4.50 -9.81 12.15
N GLU A 157 -4.42 -8.71 12.88
CA GLU A 157 -3.17 -7.97 13.04
C GLU A 157 -2.16 -8.80 13.84
N SER A 158 -0.90 -8.78 13.44
CA SER A 158 0.15 -9.54 14.12
C SER A 158 0.27 -9.15 15.58
N GLY A 159 0.26 -10.17 16.44
CA GLY A 159 0.31 -10.00 17.89
C GLY A 159 -1.06 -9.94 18.57
N GLU A 160 -2.16 -9.92 17.83
CA GLU A 160 -3.48 -10.11 18.40
C GLU A 160 -3.78 -11.59 18.71
N PRO A 161 -4.57 -11.89 19.75
CA PRO A 161 -4.92 -13.27 20.06
C PRO A 161 -5.81 -13.87 18.98
N ALA A 162 -5.33 -14.94 18.35
CA ALA A 162 -6.09 -15.68 17.36
C ALA A 162 -7.30 -16.40 18.00
N ARG A 163 -8.47 -16.26 17.39
CA ARG A 163 -9.72 -16.93 17.79
C ARG A 163 -10.30 -17.72 16.63
N TRP A 164 -9.46 -18.60 16.07
CA TRP A 164 -9.86 -19.40 14.92
C TRP A 164 -10.69 -20.61 15.29
N CYS A 165 -10.61 -21.04 16.56
CA CYS A 165 -11.23 -22.25 17.10
C CYS A 165 -12.45 -22.00 17.99
N ASP A 166 -13.00 -20.78 17.98
CA ASP A 166 -14.20 -20.42 18.77
C ASP A 166 -15.49 -20.73 17.99
#